data_60d8f330c742464ef434dd9e4aa0e803
#
_entry.id   60d8f330c742464ef434dd9e4aa0e803
#
_cell.length_a   1.000
_cell.length_b   1.000
_cell.length_c   1.000
_cell.angle_alpha   90.00
_cell.angle_beta   90.00
_cell.angle_gamma   90.00
#
_symmetry.space_group_name_H-M   'P 1'
#
loop_
_entity.id
_entity.type
_entity.pdbx_description
1 polymer ?
#
loop_
_entity_poly.entity_id
_entity_poly.type
_entity_poly.pdbx_seq_one_letter_code
_entity_poly.pdbx_strand_id
1 'polypeptide(L)'
;MKAATPRLRMFAGPNGSGKSTFKSVIGPELLGVYINPDEIEKKIADTGCLDMKAYEVETTTEEISVFFTQSPFLAAVGLAEQAVALRFDGGCLFFDAVPVNSYYASVVADFIRRKLLEADVSFTFETVMSSRDKVEFLMRAQEKGFRTYLYYMATEDPAINVSRVENRVSEGGHAVPKDKIIARY
;
A
#
# COMPACT_ATOMS: atom_id res chain seq x y z
N MET A 1 -13.04 -29.50 7.49
CA MET A 1 -11.62 -29.11 7.38
C MET A 1 -11.44 -27.79 8.10
N LYS A 2 -10.46 -27.62 9.01
CA LYS A 2 -10.15 -26.28 9.56
C LYS A 2 -9.65 -25.39 8.41
N ALA A 3 -10.27 -24.23 8.23
CA ALA A 3 -9.75 -23.23 7.30
C ALA A 3 -8.28 -22.91 7.64
N ALA A 4 -7.46 -22.71 6.61
CA ALA A 4 -6.05 -22.37 6.84
C ALA A 4 -5.98 -21.01 7.55
N THR A 5 -5.13 -20.89 8.58
CA THR A 5 -4.94 -19.62 9.28
C THR A 5 -4.44 -18.55 8.31
N PRO A 6 -5.13 -17.42 8.16
CA PRO A 6 -4.72 -16.37 7.25
C PRO A 6 -3.39 -15.75 7.69
N ARG A 7 -2.63 -15.26 6.73
CA ARG A 7 -1.27 -14.74 6.96
C ARG A 7 -1.18 -13.31 6.49
N LEU A 8 -0.62 -12.45 7.33
CA LEU A 8 -0.28 -11.09 6.99
C LEU A 8 1.23 -10.91 7.04
N ARG A 9 1.82 -10.46 5.95
CA ARG A 9 3.25 -10.10 5.87
C ARG A 9 3.40 -8.61 5.67
N MET A 10 4.26 -8.01 6.45
CA MET A 10 4.64 -6.60 6.29
C MET A 10 6.11 -6.51 5.91
N PHE A 11 6.39 -5.95 4.73
CA PHE A 11 7.73 -5.60 4.29
C PHE A 11 7.96 -4.13 4.65
N ALA A 12 8.76 -3.91 5.67
CA ALA A 12 9.01 -2.59 6.26
C ALA A 12 10.45 -2.15 6.05
N GLY A 13 10.66 -0.85 6.00
CA GLY A 13 11.98 -0.25 5.87
C GLY A 13 11.99 1.01 5.00
N PRO A 14 13.04 1.83 5.07
CA PRO A 14 13.12 3.09 4.34
C PRO A 14 13.10 2.89 2.82
N ASN A 15 12.85 3.96 2.08
CA ASN A 15 12.94 3.92 0.63
C ASN A 15 14.36 3.54 0.20
N GLY A 16 14.51 2.68 -0.82
CA GLY A 16 15.81 2.18 -1.27
C GLY A 16 16.41 1.04 -0.44
N SER A 17 15.73 0.55 0.63
CA SER A 17 16.25 -0.55 1.47
C SER A 17 16.17 -1.95 0.82
N GLY A 18 15.50 -2.10 -0.33
CA GLY A 18 15.40 -3.38 -1.04
C GLY A 18 14.14 -4.19 -0.77
N LYS A 19 13.07 -3.58 -0.23
CA LYS A 19 11.78 -4.26 0.01
C LYS A 19 11.24 -4.98 -1.23
N SER A 20 11.15 -4.27 -2.35
CA SER A 20 10.63 -4.84 -3.60
C SER A 20 11.55 -5.90 -4.20
N THR A 21 12.86 -5.82 -3.96
CA THR A 21 13.82 -6.88 -4.31
C THR A 21 13.57 -8.13 -3.45
N PHE A 22 13.25 -7.95 -2.17
CA PHE A 22 12.95 -9.06 -1.28
C PHE A 22 11.68 -9.81 -1.69
N LYS A 23 10.70 -9.13 -2.29
CA LYS A 23 9.50 -9.75 -2.88
C LYS A 23 9.87 -10.89 -3.85
N SER A 24 10.91 -10.72 -4.66
CA SER A 24 11.33 -11.74 -5.65
C SER A 24 11.96 -12.99 -5.04
N VAL A 25 12.36 -12.92 -3.77
CA VAL A 25 12.97 -14.05 -3.04
C VAL A 25 11.91 -14.93 -2.35
N ILE A 26 10.74 -14.36 -2.07
CA ILE A 26 9.62 -15.10 -1.46
C ILE A 26 8.78 -15.73 -2.57
N GLY A 27 8.48 -17.03 -2.42
CA GLY A 27 7.62 -17.73 -3.37
C GLY A 27 6.24 -17.03 -3.49
N PRO A 28 5.72 -16.87 -4.73
CA PRO A 28 4.45 -16.18 -4.97
C PRO A 28 3.29 -16.72 -4.13
N GLU A 29 3.26 -18.03 -3.89
CA GLU A 29 2.24 -18.72 -3.10
C GLU A 29 2.24 -18.32 -1.62
N LEU A 30 3.33 -17.73 -1.13
CA LEU A 30 3.45 -17.23 0.24
C LEU A 30 3.04 -15.77 0.39
N LEU A 31 3.06 -15.00 -0.70
CA LEU A 31 2.75 -13.57 -0.66
C LEU A 31 1.26 -13.30 -0.45
N GLY A 32 0.38 -14.16 -1.01
CA GLY A 32 -1.04 -13.84 -1.10
C GLY A 32 -1.28 -12.58 -1.96
N VAL A 33 -2.30 -11.82 -1.64
CA VAL A 33 -2.53 -10.53 -2.32
C VAL A 33 -1.40 -9.55 -1.96
N TYR A 34 -0.70 -9.07 -2.98
CA TYR A 34 0.42 -8.16 -2.75
C TYR A 34 0.02 -6.69 -2.96
N ILE A 35 0.32 -5.85 -1.97
CA ILE A 35 -0.08 -4.46 -1.93
C ILE A 35 1.15 -3.56 -1.82
N ASN A 36 1.41 -2.78 -2.87
CA ASN A 36 2.47 -1.78 -2.91
C ASN A 36 1.87 -0.44 -3.40
N PRO A 37 1.87 0.62 -2.58
CA PRO A 37 1.32 1.92 -2.99
C PRO A 37 1.98 2.50 -4.24
N ASP A 38 3.30 2.32 -4.44
CA ASP A 38 4.00 2.80 -5.62
C ASP A 38 3.53 2.07 -6.90
N GLU A 39 3.29 0.74 -6.82
CA GLU A 39 2.74 -0.05 -7.93
C GLU A 39 1.28 0.34 -8.21
N ILE A 40 0.49 0.63 -7.16
CA ILE A 40 -0.90 1.11 -7.29
C ILE A 40 -0.93 2.47 -7.98
N GLU A 41 -0.11 3.44 -7.53
CA GLU A 41 0.00 4.77 -8.14
C GLU A 41 0.33 4.66 -9.64
N LYS A 42 1.35 3.88 -9.96
CA LYS A 42 1.75 3.65 -11.36
C LYS A 42 0.63 3.03 -12.18
N LYS A 43 -0.03 1.99 -11.67
CA LYS A 43 -1.13 1.33 -12.38
C LYS A 43 -2.28 2.28 -12.67
N ILE A 44 -2.67 3.11 -11.69
CA ILE A 44 -3.72 4.11 -11.88
C ILE A 44 -3.27 5.17 -12.91
N ALA A 45 -2.02 5.64 -12.84
CA ALA A 45 -1.49 6.61 -13.79
C ALA A 45 -1.47 6.08 -15.22
N ASP A 46 -1.15 4.81 -15.42
CA ASP A 46 -1.07 4.16 -16.73
C ASP A 46 -2.46 3.86 -17.33
N THR A 47 -3.47 3.56 -16.50
CA THR A 47 -4.76 3.03 -16.96
C THR A 47 -5.97 3.93 -16.63
N GLY A 48 -5.80 4.95 -15.79
CA GLY A 48 -6.88 5.79 -15.27
C GLY A 48 -7.77 5.13 -14.22
N CYS A 49 -7.56 3.83 -13.91
CA CYS A 49 -8.39 3.12 -12.95
C CYS A 49 -7.62 2.00 -12.21
N LEU A 50 -8.22 1.50 -11.14
CA LEU A 50 -7.73 0.34 -10.41
C LEU A 50 -8.82 -0.74 -10.32
N ASP A 51 -8.55 -1.92 -10.88
CA ASP A 51 -9.41 -3.10 -10.72
C ASP A 51 -9.26 -3.67 -9.29
N MET A 52 -10.32 -3.54 -8.49
CA MET A 52 -10.37 -4.01 -7.12
C MET A 52 -10.44 -5.54 -7.02
N LYS A 53 -10.98 -6.20 -8.07
CA LYS A 53 -11.02 -7.67 -8.15
C LYS A 53 -9.63 -8.28 -8.28
N ALA A 54 -8.68 -7.56 -8.90
CA ALA A 54 -7.28 -7.98 -8.97
C ALA A 54 -6.61 -8.04 -7.57
N TYR A 55 -7.23 -7.40 -6.57
CA TYR A 55 -6.82 -7.46 -5.16
C TYR A 55 -7.77 -8.31 -4.31
N GLU A 56 -8.64 -9.10 -4.90
CA GLU A 56 -9.65 -9.93 -4.20
C GLU A 56 -10.55 -9.08 -3.27
N VAL A 57 -10.82 -7.83 -3.65
CA VAL A 57 -11.67 -6.90 -2.87
C VAL A 57 -13.04 -6.76 -3.51
N GLU A 58 -14.05 -7.14 -2.76
CA GLU A 58 -15.45 -6.81 -3.03
C GLU A 58 -15.85 -5.57 -2.24
N THR A 59 -16.47 -4.60 -2.91
CA THR A 59 -16.84 -3.31 -2.31
C THR A 59 -17.96 -2.63 -3.08
N THR A 60 -18.51 -1.57 -2.51
CA THR A 60 -19.56 -0.74 -3.11
C THR A 60 -19.09 0.70 -3.31
N THR A 61 -19.84 1.45 -4.11
CA THR A 61 -19.59 2.89 -4.31
C THR A 61 -19.69 3.65 -2.97
N GLU A 62 -20.63 3.30 -2.11
CA GLU A 62 -20.84 3.94 -0.80
C GLU A 62 -19.64 3.71 0.12
N GLU A 63 -19.15 2.47 0.22
CA GLU A 63 -17.98 2.15 1.05
C GLU A 63 -16.74 2.93 0.62
N ILE A 64 -16.49 3.00 -0.69
CA ILE A 64 -15.37 3.77 -1.24
C ILE A 64 -15.57 5.26 -0.94
N SER A 65 -16.73 5.82 -1.28
CA SER A 65 -17.03 7.24 -1.07
C SER A 65 -16.82 7.64 0.40
N VAL A 66 -17.38 6.88 1.33
CA VAL A 66 -17.23 7.14 2.78
C VAL A 66 -15.77 7.04 3.20
N PHE A 67 -15.07 5.98 2.79
CA PHE A 67 -13.68 5.76 3.21
C PHE A 67 -12.74 6.87 2.74
N PHE A 68 -12.89 7.33 1.50
CA PHE A 68 -12.00 8.34 0.93
C PHE A 68 -12.35 9.75 1.41
N THR A 69 -13.62 10.13 1.43
CA THR A 69 -14.05 11.47 1.87
C THR A 69 -13.84 11.69 3.37
N GLN A 70 -13.91 10.63 4.19
CA GLN A 70 -13.67 10.69 5.63
C GLN A 70 -12.21 10.35 6.01
N SER A 71 -11.30 10.24 5.05
CA SER A 71 -9.90 9.91 5.31
C SER A 71 -9.19 11.07 6.04
N PRO A 72 -8.75 10.89 7.31
CA PRO A 72 -7.99 11.91 8.01
C PRO A 72 -6.67 12.24 7.29
N PHE A 73 -6.11 11.26 6.58
CA PHE A 73 -4.87 11.43 5.82
C PHE A 73 -5.07 12.33 4.60
N LEU A 74 -6.18 12.16 3.84
CA LEU A 74 -6.51 13.06 2.73
C LEU A 74 -6.93 14.45 3.24
N ALA A 75 -7.66 14.53 4.35
CA ALA A 75 -8.04 15.79 4.96
C ALA A 75 -6.82 16.62 5.38
N ALA A 76 -5.82 15.99 5.99
CA ALA A 76 -4.57 16.65 6.44
C ALA A 76 -3.76 17.28 5.28
N VAL A 77 -3.95 16.81 4.05
CA VAL A 77 -3.27 17.33 2.84
C VAL A 77 -4.22 18.08 1.89
N GLY A 78 -5.47 18.34 2.31
CA GLY A 78 -6.45 19.11 1.54
C GLY A 78 -7.02 18.37 0.32
N LEU A 79 -7.01 17.03 0.31
CA LEU A 79 -7.45 16.22 -0.83
C LEU A 79 -8.79 15.48 -0.58
N ALA A 80 -9.37 15.55 0.64
CA ALA A 80 -10.58 14.81 0.97
C ALA A 80 -11.81 15.27 0.14
N GLU A 81 -11.95 16.56 -0.12
CA GLU A 81 -13.07 17.09 -0.91
C GLU A 81 -13.02 16.61 -2.37
N GLN A 82 -11.82 16.51 -2.95
CA GLN A 82 -11.66 16.04 -4.33
C GLN A 82 -12.02 14.55 -4.47
N ALA A 83 -11.94 13.78 -3.37
CA ALA A 83 -12.27 12.35 -3.36
C ALA A 83 -13.75 12.05 -3.69
N VAL A 84 -14.64 13.05 -3.59
CA VAL A 84 -16.06 12.94 -4.02
C VAL A 84 -16.17 12.65 -5.53
N ALA A 85 -15.18 13.07 -6.31
CA ALA A 85 -15.15 12.85 -7.76
C ALA A 85 -14.62 11.45 -8.16
N LEU A 86 -14.19 10.62 -7.21
CA LEU A 86 -13.86 9.23 -7.48
C LEU A 86 -15.13 8.47 -7.88
N ARG A 87 -15.02 7.67 -8.93
CA ARG A 87 -16.11 6.85 -9.43
C ARG A 87 -15.77 5.37 -9.30
N PHE A 88 -16.71 4.58 -8.80
CA PHE A 88 -16.54 3.13 -8.76
C PHE A 88 -17.63 2.47 -9.61
N ASP A 89 -17.23 1.65 -10.56
CA ASP A 89 -18.14 0.95 -11.46
C ASP A 89 -17.50 -0.34 -11.98
N GLY A 90 -18.29 -1.40 -12.13
CA GLY A 90 -17.85 -2.67 -12.69
C GLY A 90 -16.73 -3.39 -11.91
N GLY A 91 -16.42 -2.95 -10.70
CA GLY A 91 -15.30 -3.44 -9.90
C GLY A 91 -14.02 -2.60 -10.04
N CYS A 92 -14.08 -1.52 -10.83
CA CYS A 92 -12.96 -0.60 -11.05
C CYS A 92 -13.17 0.73 -10.32
N LEU A 93 -12.14 1.21 -9.64
CA LEU A 93 -12.06 2.54 -9.05
C LEU A 93 -11.38 3.49 -10.05
N PHE A 94 -12.14 4.46 -10.58
CA PHE A 94 -11.71 5.40 -11.61
C PHE A 94 -11.22 6.73 -11.00
N PHE A 95 -10.16 7.26 -11.61
CA PHE A 95 -9.51 8.52 -11.24
C PHE A 95 -9.65 9.60 -12.34
N ASP A 96 -10.66 9.50 -13.21
CA ASP A 96 -10.84 10.37 -14.38
C ASP A 96 -10.89 11.87 -14.02
N ALA A 97 -11.45 12.19 -12.84
CA ALA A 97 -11.64 13.55 -12.36
C ALA A 97 -10.75 13.90 -11.14
N VAL A 98 -9.85 13.01 -10.74
CA VAL A 98 -8.99 13.17 -9.56
C VAL A 98 -7.53 12.95 -9.96
N PRO A 99 -6.62 13.92 -9.69
CA PRO A 99 -5.21 13.74 -10.02
C PRO A 99 -4.58 12.59 -9.21
N VAL A 100 -3.96 11.68 -9.94
CA VAL A 100 -3.27 10.55 -9.33
C VAL A 100 -2.01 11.02 -8.60
N ASN A 101 -1.86 10.60 -7.36
CA ASN A 101 -0.68 10.91 -6.54
C ASN A 101 -0.49 9.86 -5.43
N SER A 102 0.67 9.93 -4.77
CA SER A 102 1.05 9.00 -3.70
C SER A 102 0.10 9.04 -2.47
N TYR A 103 -0.62 10.13 -2.24
CA TYR A 103 -1.58 10.23 -1.14
C TYR A 103 -2.80 9.35 -1.40
N TYR A 104 -3.41 9.47 -2.59
CA TYR A 104 -4.51 8.61 -3.00
C TYR A 104 -4.08 7.14 -3.07
N ALA A 105 -2.93 6.84 -3.65
CA ALA A 105 -2.41 5.48 -3.70
C ALA A 105 -2.21 4.86 -2.31
N SER A 106 -1.77 5.65 -1.34
CA SER A 106 -1.64 5.23 0.05
C SER A 106 -2.99 4.92 0.70
N VAL A 107 -4.03 5.73 0.41
CA VAL A 107 -5.39 5.50 0.93
C VAL A 107 -6.04 4.30 0.26
N VAL A 108 -5.85 4.11 -1.06
CA VAL A 108 -6.26 2.88 -1.77
C VAL A 108 -5.63 1.65 -1.14
N ALA A 109 -4.31 1.68 -0.90
CA ALA A 109 -3.61 0.57 -0.26
C ALA A 109 -4.13 0.28 1.16
N ASP A 110 -4.49 1.32 1.94
CA ASP A 110 -5.10 1.15 3.26
C ASP A 110 -6.51 0.54 3.16
N PHE A 111 -7.32 1.00 2.19
CA PHE A 111 -8.64 0.43 1.92
C PHE A 111 -8.55 -1.06 1.60
N ILE A 112 -7.70 -1.43 0.64
CA ILE A 112 -7.48 -2.83 0.26
C ILE A 112 -7.06 -3.68 1.46
N ARG A 113 -6.08 -3.23 2.27
CA ARG A 113 -5.63 -3.96 3.46
C ARG A 113 -6.75 -4.21 4.46
N ARG A 114 -7.63 -3.23 4.68
CA ARG A 114 -8.76 -3.37 5.61
C ARG A 114 -9.79 -4.37 5.10
N LYS A 115 -10.13 -4.29 3.82
CA LYS A 115 -11.07 -5.24 3.18
C LYS A 115 -10.54 -6.67 3.24
N LEU A 116 -9.25 -6.89 2.94
CA LEU A 116 -8.63 -8.22 3.02
C LEU A 116 -8.54 -8.74 4.46
N LEU A 117 -8.28 -7.84 5.41
CA LEU A 117 -8.33 -8.19 6.83
C LEU A 117 -9.74 -8.63 7.23
N GLU A 118 -10.77 -7.91 6.81
CA GLU A 118 -12.17 -8.23 7.08
C GLU A 118 -12.61 -9.57 6.47
N ALA A 119 -12.12 -9.88 5.28
CA ALA A 119 -12.43 -11.09 4.53
C ALA A 119 -11.56 -12.31 4.91
N ASP A 120 -10.67 -12.20 5.90
CA ASP A 120 -9.74 -13.26 6.32
C ASP A 120 -8.83 -13.77 5.18
N VAL A 121 -8.53 -12.93 4.20
CA VAL A 121 -7.66 -13.23 3.06
C VAL A 121 -6.20 -13.00 3.45
N SER A 122 -5.30 -13.90 3.04
CA SER A 122 -3.86 -13.73 3.26
C SER A 122 -3.27 -12.68 2.31
N PHE A 123 -2.46 -11.76 2.85
CA PHE A 123 -1.85 -10.71 2.04
C PHE A 123 -0.49 -10.26 2.54
N THR A 124 0.23 -9.56 1.67
CA THR A 124 1.52 -8.91 1.94
C THR A 124 1.44 -7.46 1.54
N PHE A 125 1.98 -6.55 2.35
CA PHE A 125 2.08 -5.15 1.97
C PHE A 125 3.44 -4.53 2.27
N GLU A 126 3.83 -3.55 1.45
CA GLU A 126 5.02 -2.73 1.67
C GLU A 126 4.69 -1.45 2.44
N THR A 127 5.63 -1.03 3.29
CA THR A 127 5.54 0.24 4.02
C THR A 127 6.92 0.78 4.37
N VAL A 128 7.04 2.09 4.45
CA VAL A 128 8.22 2.75 5.05
C VAL A 128 8.17 2.74 6.58
N MET A 129 7.05 2.32 7.17
CA MET A 129 6.82 2.20 8.62
C MET A 129 7.12 3.50 9.39
N SER A 130 6.74 4.64 8.80
CA SER A 130 7.00 5.96 9.37
C SER A 130 5.98 6.40 10.44
N SER A 131 4.96 5.57 10.73
CA SER A 131 3.87 5.90 11.64
C SER A 131 3.39 4.68 12.42
N ARG A 132 2.87 4.91 13.63
CA ARG A 132 2.44 3.87 14.57
C ARG A 132 1.23 3.07 14.09
N ASP A 133 0.41 3.62 13.21
CA ASP A 133 -0.78 2.94 12.65
C ASP A 133 -0.47 1.58 12.00
N LYS A 134 0.76 1.38 11.51
CA LYS A 134 1.20 0.10 10.94
C LYS A 134 1.38 -0.98 12.01
N VAL A 135 1.87 -0.60 13.18
CA VAL A 135 1.98 -1.50 14.33
C VAL A 135 0.58 -1.87 14.84
N GLU A 136 -0.28 -0.87 14.99
CA GLU A 136 -1.67 -1.06 15.42
C GLU A 136 -2.46 -1.95 14.44
N PHE A 137 -2.16 -1.83 13.13
CA PHE A 137 -2.74 -2.70 12.11
C PHE A 137 -2.31 -4.16 12.28
N LEU A 138 -1.02 -4.41 12.58
CA LEU A 138 -0.54 -5.78 12.89
C LEU A 138 -1.21 -6.35 14.14
N MET A 139 -1.37 -5.54 15.19
CA MET A 139 -2.03 -5.97 16.43
C MET A 139 -3.48 -6.38 16.15
N ARG A 140 -4.25 -5.55 15.43
CA ARG A 140 -5.62 -5.89 15.01
C ARG A 140 -5.69 -7.17 14.19
N ALA A 141 -4.71 -7.40 13.31
CA ALA A 141 -4.64 -8.64 12.54
C ALA A 141 -4.42 -9.86 13.45
N GLN A 142 -3.56 -9.74 14.47
CA GLN A 142 -3.34 -10.80 15.46
C GLN A 142 -4.61 -11.09 16.27
N GLU A 143 -5.30 -10.04 16.74
CA GLU A 143 -6.58 -10.16 17.47
C GLU A 143 -7.63 -10.88 16.62
N LYS A 144 -7.60 -10.66 15.29
CA LYS A 144 -8.49 -11.33 14.33
C LYS A 144 -8.04 -12.76 13.96
N GLY A 145 -6.93 -13.24 14.51
CA GLY A 145 -6.44 -14.60 14.31
C GLY A 145 -5.47 -14.79 13.13
N PHE A 146 -5.00 -13.70 12.52
CA PHE A 146 -3.96 -13.78 11.51
C PHE A 146 -2.61 -14.18 12.12
N ARG A 147 -1.84 -14.97 11.38
CA ARG A 147 -0.43 -15.13 11.65
C ARG A 147 0.33 -13.98 10.99
N THR A 148 0.95 -13.11 11.80
CA THR A 148 1.66 -11.92 11.31
C THR A 148 3.15 -12.14 11.19
N TYR A 149 3.77 -11.55 10.15
CA TYR A 149 5.20 -11.60 9.90
C TYR A 149 5.68 -10.18 9.56
N LEU A 150 6.69 -9.73 10.28
CA LEU A 150 7.38 -8.47 9.98
C LEU A 150 8.76 -8.77 9.42
N TYR A 151 9.01 -8.30 8.21
CA TYR A 151 10.33 -8.30 7.57
C TYR A 151 10.81 -6.86 7.51
N TYR A 152 11.77 -6.50 8.33
CA TYR A 152 12.35 -5.17 8.33
C TYR A 152 13.68 -5.17 7.57
N MET A 153 13.72 -4.39 6.46
CA MET A 153 14.92 -4.24 5.62
C MET A 153 15.58 -2.91 5.95
N ALA A 154 16.85 -2.97 6.33
CA ALA A 154 17.70 -1.82 6.55
C ALA A 154 19.00 -1.98 5.73
N THR A 155 19.66 -0.88 5.48
CA THR A 155 21.03 -0.83 4.94
C THR A 155 21.96 -0.34 6.05
N GLU A 156 23.24 -0.44 5.85
CA GLU A 156 24.24 0.02 6.84
C GLU A 156 24.36 1.55 6.86
N ASP A 157 23.98 2.23 5.76
CA ASP A 157 24.13 3.67 5.59
C ASP A 157 22.95 4.24 4.77
N PRO A 158 22.33 5.35 5.20
CA PRO A 158 21.27 6.00 4.43
C PRO A 158 21.75 6.49 3.04
N ALA A 159 23.04 6.72 2.82
CA ALA A 159 23.60 7.07 1.51
C ALA A 159 23.36 5.97 0.47
N ILE A 160 23.38 4.70 0.89
CA ILE A 160 23.06 3.56 0.01
C ILE A 160 21.62 3.66 -0.48
N ASN A 161 20.69 4.00 0.43
CA ASN A 161 19.28 4.17 0.11
C ASN A 161 19.05 5.31 -0.88
N VAL A 162 19.72 6.45 -0.66
CA VAL A 162 19.66 7.62 -1.55
C VAL A 162 20.13 7.24 -2.94
N SER A 163 21.33 6.66 -3.07
CA SER A 163 21.88 6.23 -4.36
C SER A 163 20.96 5.25 -5.11
N ARG A 164 20.39 4.28 -4.40
CA ARG A 164 19.44 3.31 -5.01
C ARG A 164 18.16 3.97 -5.49
N VAL A 165 17.63 4.97 -4.76
CA VAL A 165 16.47 5.73 -5.20
C VAL A 165 16.81 6.59 -6.42
N GLU A 166 17.97 7.27 -6.44
CA GLU A 166 18.43 8.05 -7.58
C GLU A 166 18.59 7.19 -8.85
N ASN A 167 19.19 6.00 -8.72
CA ASN A 167 19.32 5.05 -9.83
C ASN A 167 17.94 4.60 -10.34
N ARG A 168 17.01 4.26 -9.43
CA ARG A 168 15.64 3.89 -9.81
C ARG A 168 14.91 5.02 -10.54
N VAL A 169 15.12 6.27 -10.14
CA VAL A 169 14.54 7.45 -10.81
C VAL A 169 15.09 7.61 -12.22
N SER A 170 16.39 7.39 -12.44
CA SER A 170 16.99 7.43 -13.78
C SER A 170 16.42 6.34 -14.73
N GLU A 171 15.87 5.28 -14.15
CA GLU A 171 15.17 4.19 -14.86
C GLU A 171 13.64 4.42 -14.98
N GLY A 172 13.14 5.63 -14.64
CA GLY A 172 11.73 5.99 -14.73
C GLY A 172 10.88 5.61 -13.51
N GLY A 173 11.51 5.30 -12.38
CA GLY A 173 10.82 5.00 -11.13
C GLY A 173 10.43 6.24 -10.34
N HIS A 174 9.62 6.04 -9.29
CA HIS A 174 9.10 7.10 -8.43
C HIS A 174 10.21 7.81 -7.64
N ALA A 175 10.23 9.14 -7.70
CA ALA A 175 11.19 9.98 -6.98
C ALA A 175 10.75 10.16 -5.51
N VAL A 176 11.70 10.11 -4.59
CA VAL A 176 11.51 10.44 -3.17
C VAL A 176 12.54 11.48 -2.76
N PRO A 177 12.14 12.59 -2.12
CA PRO A 177 13.08 13.61 -1.63
C PRO A 177 14.14 13.01 -0.70
N LYS A 178 15.37 13.43 -0.87
CA LYS A 178 16.53 12.90 -0.13
C LYS A 178 16.41 13.05 1.39
N ASP A 179 15.92 14.20 1.83
CA ASP A 179 15.63 14.48 3.24
C ASP A 179 14.63 13.50 3.85
N LYS A 180 13.57 13.12 3.08
CA LYS A 180 12.61 12.11 3.50
C LYS A 180 13.20 10.70 3.56
N ILE A 181 14.15 10.37 2.67
CA ILE A 181 14.83 9.06 2.72
C ILE A 181 15.66 8.97 4.01
N ILE A 182 16.44 10.01 4.30
CA ILE A 182 17.30 10.07 5.50
C ILE A 182 16.47 10.09 6.78
N ALA A 183 15.40 10.87 6.82
CA ALA A 183 14.54 10.97 8.01
C ALA A 183 13.77 9.65 8.34
N ARG A 184 13.66 8.73 7.40
CA ARG A 184 13.01 7.43 7.56
C ARG A 184 13.96 6.26 7.82
N TYR A 185 15.26 6.56 7.83
CA TYR A 185 16.32 5.60 8.13
C TYR A 185 16.45 5.38 9.63
#